data_fd2aa29de57ee7c079e815b6654d901b
#
_entry.id   fd2aa29de57ee7c079e815b6654d901b
#
_cell.length_a   1.000
_cell.length_b   1.000
_cell.length_c   1.000
_cell.angle_alpha   90.00
_cell.angle_beta   90.00
_cell.angle_gamma   90.00
#
_symmetry.space_group_name_H-M   'P 1'
#
loop_
_entity.id
_entity.type
_entity.pdbx_description
1 polymer ?
#
loop_
_entity_poly.entity_id
_entity_poly.type
_entity_poly.pdbx_seq_one_letter_code
_entity_poly.pdbx_strand_id
1 'polypeptide(L)'
;MSAEANSRAGSHSQAPYFACSDIHSYYDESYIVQGVSFDVAEGEILALLGRNGAGKTSTLRTIARTGDPELQNGEIWLDGKPLHRMASYEAAVAGVGLVPEDRRIIPGLTVEENINLAQIVEPVGWSLDQIYELFPRLGERRKQEGTTLSGGEQQMLAIGRALSRDLKLLLLDEPYEGLAPVIVQEIEKTLQYIRSQGMTTIIVEQNAVAALKLADRAVILDTGQLVYEGSAAEVLDNEQLRHEYLAI
;
A
#
# COMPACT_ATOMS: atom_id res chain seq x y z
N MET A 1 -2.93 27.49 -43.67
CA MET A 1 -2.70 26.07 -43.89
C MET A 1 -2.40 25.51 -42.50
N SER A 2 -3.39 25.26 -41.85
CA SER A 2 -4.16 24.15 -41.27
C SER A 2 -3.32 23.35 -40.29
N ALA A 3 -3.52 23.67 -39.01
CA ALA A 3 -3.11 22.87 -37.85
C ALA A 3 -4.04 21.64 -37.78
N GLU A 4 -3.49 20.46 -37.84
CA GLU A 4 -4.19 19.22 -37.46
C GLU A 4 -4.19 19.06 -35.94
N ALA A 5 -5.33 19.38 -35.36
CA ALA A 5 -5.67 19.01 -34.01
C ALA A 5 -5.97 17.49 -34.00
N ASN A 6 -5.07 16.69 -33.42
CA ASN A 6 -5.27 15.26 -33.27
C ASN A 6 -6.22 15.02 -32.10
N SER A 7 -7.48 14.77 -32.40
CA SER A 7 -8.54 14.40 -31.48
C SER A 7 -8.32 12.97 -31.00
N ARG A 8 -7.84 12.79 -29.77
CA ARG A 8 -8.01 11.53 -29.01
C ARG A 8 -9.36 11.59 -28.30
N ALA A 9 -10.43 11.31 -29.04
CA ALA A 9 -11.72 10.99 -28.45
C ALA A 9 -11.98 9.48 -28.60
N GLY A 10 -12.27 8.81 -27.52
CA GLY A 10 -12.98 7.54 -27.58
C GLY A 10 -12.37 6.36 -26.86
N SER A 11 -12.36 6.35 -25.52
CA SER A 11 -12.67 5.14 -24.78
C SER A 11 -13.45 5.58 -23.52
N HIS A 12 -14.59 4.95 -23.27
CA HIS A 12 -15.31 5.15 -22.01
C HIS A 12 -14.41 4.69 -20.87
N SER A 13 -13.63 5.60 -20.30
CA SER A 13 -12.86 5.30 -19.11
C SER A 13 -13.82 5.28 -17.94
N GLN A 14 -14.15 4.09 -17.46
CA GLN A 14 -14.63 3.93 -16.09
C GLN A 14 -13.69 4.74 -15.20
N ALA A 15 -14.24 5.51 -14.25
CA ALA A 15 -13.42 6.21 -13.26
C ALA A 15 -12.49 5.20 -12.57
N PRO A 16 -11.22 5.55 -12.33
CA PRO A 16 -10.26 4.64 -11.72
C PRO A 16 -10.77 4.20 -10.34
N TYR A 17 -10.47 2.96 -9.96
CA TYR A 17 -10.89 2.41 -8.66
C TYR A 17 -10.28 3.17 -7.50
N PHE A 18 -8.99 3.47 -7.61
CA PHE A 18 -8.29 4.40 -6.75
C PHE A 18 -7.61 5.47 -7.60
N ALA A 19 -7.64 6.71 -7.13
CA ALA A 19 -6.87 7.81 -7.73
C ALA A 19 -6.45 8.82 -6.68
N CYS A 20 -5.24 9.36 -6.81
CA CYS A 20 -4.85 10.61 -6.20
C CYS A 20 -4.48 11.61 -7.29
N SER A 21 -4.87 12.87 -7.10
CA SER A 21 -4.67 13.93 -8.08
C SER A 21 -4.11 15.16 -7.39
N ASP A 22 -2.91 15.55 -7.81
CA ASP A 22 -2.23 16.76 -7.35
C ASP A 22 -2.17 16.88 -5.82
N ILE A 23 -1.81 15.78 -5.14
CA ILE A 23 -1.76 15.75 -3.68
C ILE A 23 -0.51 16.46 -3.16
N HIS A 24 -0.72 17.35 -2.17
CA HIS A 24 0.32 18.12 -1.51
C HIS A 24 0.23 17.91 0.00
N SER A 25 1.31 17.41 0.63
CA SER A 25 1.30 17.12 2.06
C SER A 25 2.54 17.58 2.78
N TYR A 26 2.35 17.93 4.04
CA TYR A 26 3.33 18.59 4.87
C TYR A 26 3.46 17.92 6.25
N TYR A 27 4.70 17.83 6.75
CA TYR A 27 4.97 17.66 8.18
C TYR A 27 5.27 19.07 8.73
N ASP A 28 4.37 19.64 9.50
CA ASP A 28 4.42 21.03 9.92
C ASP A 28 4.66 21.97 8.72
N GLU A 29 5.86 22.59 8.64
CA GLU A 29 6.26 23.47 7.53
C GLU A 29 7.02 22.72 6.40
N SER A 30 7.33 21.44 6.60
CA SER A 30 8.13 20.67 5.64
C SER A 30 7.26 20.09 4.52
N TYR A 31 7.46 20.58 3.30
CA TYR A 31 6.75 20.13 2.11
C TYR A 31 7.32 18.83 1.56
N ILE A 32 6.62 17.71 1.77
CA ILE A 32 7.15 16.37 1.49
C ILE A 32 6.52 15.72 0.26
N VAL A 33 5.20 15.82 0.07
CA VAL A 33 4.51 15.30 -1.12
C VAL A 33 4.11 16.47 -2.00
N GLN A 34 4.60 16.50 -3.24
CA GLN A 34 4.68 17.70 -4.06
C GLN A 34 3.95 17.53 -5.39
N GLY A 35 2.60 17.52 -5.37
CA GLY A 35 1.78 17.43 -6.57
C GLY A 35 1.75 16.02 -7.17
N VAL A 36 1.78 14.98 -6.33
CA VAL A 36 1.78 13.59 -6.77
C VAL A 36 0.40 13.21 -7.30
N SER A 37 0.38 12.59 -8.49
CA SER A 37 -0.84 12.11 -9.15
C SER A 37 -0.61 10.74 -9.76
N PHE A 38 -1.43 9.76 -9.42
CA PHE A 38 -1.48 8.43 -10.06
C PHE A 38 -2.81 7.75 -9.76
N ASP A 39 -3.09 6.68 -10.47
CA ASP A 39 -4.27 5.83 -10.28
C ASP A 39 -3.89 4.37 -10.09
N VAL A 40 -4.83 3.57 -9.58
CA VAL A 40 -4.70 2.12 -9.44
C VAL A 40 -6.01 1.48 -9.84
N ALA A 41 -5.95 0.48 -10.71
CA ALA A 41 -7.10 -0.31 -11.11
C ALA A 41 -7.54 -1.27 -10.00
N GLU A 42 -8.79 -1.72 -10.03
CA GLU A 42 -9.28 -2.74 -9.10
C GLU A 42 -8.49 -4.05 -9.27
N GLY A 43 -8.01 -4.61 -8.16
CA GLY A 43 -7.20 -5.82 -8.15
C GLY A 43 -5.76 -5.67 -8.62
N GLU A 44 -5.33 -4.45 -8.95
CA GLU A 44 -3.95 -4.14 -9.34
C GLU A 44 -3.02 -4.08 -8.13
N ILE A 45 -1.78 -4.52 -8.31
CA ILE A 45 -0.67 -4.21 -7.39
C ILE A 45 0.21 -3.14 -8.02
N LEU A 46 0.27 -1.97 -7.38
CA LEU A 46 1.14 -0.86 -7.76
C LEU A 46 2.37 -0.81 -6.84
N ALA A 47 3.57 -0.79 -7.41
CA ALA A 47 4.79 -0.52 -6.66
C ALA A 47 5.07 0.99 -6.64
N LEU A 48 5.15 1.58 -5.45
CA LEU A 48 5.58 2.96 -5.25
C LEU A 48 7.04 2.95 -4.81
N LEU A 49 7.91 3.32 -5.72
CA LEU A 49 9.36 3.19 -5.62
C LEU A 49 10.06 4.54 -5.49
N GLY A 50 11.35 4.53 -5.17
CA GLY A 50 12.19 5.72 -5.04
C GLY A 50 13.23 5.54 -3.95
N ARG A 51 14.22 6.43 -3.92
CA ARG A 51 15.29 6.43 -2.92
C ARG A 51 14.75 6.75 -1.51
N ASN A 52 15.59 6.53 -0.50
CA ASN A 52 15.26 6.96 0.86
C ASN A 52 15.06 8.48 0.91
N GLY A 53 13.98 8.91 1.58
CA GLY A 53 13.59 10.32 1.59
C GLY A 53 12.81 10.80 0.36
N ALA A 54 12.51 9.95 -0.62
CA ALA A 54 11.74 10.33 -1.81
C ALA A 54 10.26 10.66 -1.53
N GLY A 55 9.76 10.41 -0.31
CA GLY A 55 8.37 10.70 0.05
C GLY A 55 7.40 9.52 -0.02
N LYS A 56 7.89 8.29 -0.22
CA LYS A 56 7.08 7.07 -0.37
C LYS A 56 6.13 6.81 0.81
N THR A 57 6.69 6.62 2.01
CA THR A 57 5.94 6.44 3.27
C THR A 57 4.98 7.60 3.52
N SER A 58 5.43 8.84 3.26
CA SER A 58 4.60 10.04 3.42
C SER A 58 3.41 10.02 2.47
N THR A 59 3.61 9.59 1.22
CA THR A 59 2.52 9.41 0.24
C THR A 59 1.53 8.36 0.71
N LEU A 60 1.98 7.19 1.20
CA LEU A 60 1.07 6.17 1.77
C LEU A 60 0.28 6.69 2.96
N ARG A 61 0.94 7.40 3.89
CA ARG A 61 0.28 8.00 5.06
C ARG A 61 -0.73 9.07 4.67
N THR A 62 -0.43 9.87 3.65
CA THR A 62 -1.38 10.83 3.07
C THR A 62 -2.62 10.13 2.52
N ILE A 63 -2.44 9.04 1.75
CA ILE A 63 -3.53 8.23 1.19
C ILE A 63 -4.36 7.61 2.32
N ALA A 64 -3.70 7.06 3.35
CA ALA A 64 -4.36 6.46 4.51
C ALA A 64 -5.03 7.49 5.44
N ARG A 65 -4.85 8.80 5.18
CA ARG A 65 -5.41 9.90 5.98
C ARG A 65 -4.98 9.84 7.44
N THR A 66 -3.71 9.46 7.72
CA THR A 66 -3.23 9.31 9.10
C THR A 66 -3.15 10.63 9.88
N GLY A 67 -3.30 11.77 9.21
CA GLY A 67 -3.21 13.11 9.79
C GLY A 67 -1.80 13.69 9.79
N ASP A 68 -0.79 12.84 9.70
CA ASP A 68 0.62 13.22 9.65
C ASP A 68 1.36 12.32 8.64
N PRO A 69 1.75 12.86 7.44
CA PRO A 69 1.66 14.28 7.05
C PRO A 69 0.23 14.76 6.75
N GLU A 70 0.00 16.06 6.90
CA GLU A 70 -1.28 16.70 6.62
C GLU A 70 -1.45 16.93 5.11
N LEU A 71 -2.55 16.44 4.52
CA LEU A 71 -2.94 16.78 3.16
C LEU A 71 -3.54 18.19 3.13
N GLN A 72 -2.85 19.12 2.47
CA GLN A 72 -3.29 20.51 2.34
C GLN A 72 -4.00 20.80 1.02
N ASN A 73 -3.64 20.07 -0.05
CA ASN A 73 -4.26 20.25 -1.38
C ASN A 73 -4.31 18.92 -2.14
N GLY A 74 -5.16 18.85 -3.16
CA GLY A 74 -5.35 17.70 -4.01
C GLY A 74 -6.54 16.82 -3.60
N GLU A 75 -6.79 15.82 -4.40
CA GLU A 75 -7.93 14.92 -4.24
C GLU A 75 -7.47 13.46 -4.15
N ILE A 76 -8.15 12.67 -3.32
CA ILE A 76 -7.95 11.23 -3.20
C ILE A 76 -9.32 10.55 -3.25
N TRP A 77 -9.45 9.59 -4.16
CA TRP A 77 -10.69 8.86 -4.41
C TRP A 77 -10.47 7.36 -4.30
N LEU A 78 -11.39 6.65 -3.69
CA LEU A 78 -11.43 5.18 -3.63
C LEU A 78 -12.87 4.71 -3.87
N ASP A 79 -13.10 3.92 -4.91
CA ASP A 79 -14.40 3.38 -5.27
C ASP A 79 -15.51 4.46 -5.23
N GLY A 80 -15.23 5.61 -5.87
CA GLY A 80 -16.13 6.77 -5.93
C GLY A 80 -16.27 7.57 -4.62
N LYS A 81 -15.55 7.22 -3.55
CA LYS A 81 -15.59 7.94 -2.27
C LYS A 81 -14.44 8.93 -2.15
N PRO A 82 -14.70 10.20 -1.74
CA PRO A 82 -13.69 11.24 -1.63
C PRO A 82 -12.91 11.13 -0.31
N LEU A 83 -11.83 10.34 -0.25
CA LEU A 83 -11.02 10.13 0.95
C LEU A 83 -10.40 11.43 1.47
N HIS A 84 -10.07 12.39 0.58
CA HIS A 84 -9.48 13.68 0.97
C HIS A 84 -10.36 14.52 1.90
N ARG A 85 -11.67 14.20 1.99
CA ARG A 85 -12.64 14.87 2.88
C ARG A 85 -12.89 14.09 4.19
N MET A 86 -12.25 12.94 4.35
CA MET A 86 -12.48 12.03 5.46
C MET A 86 -11.44 12.19 6.55
N ALA A 87 -11.84 11.98 7.79
CA ALA A 87 -10.92 11.74 8.89
C ALA A 87 -10.29 10.35 8.78
N SER A 88 -9.21 10.09 9.49
CA SER A 88 -8.47 8.82 9.44
C SER A 88 -9.36 7.59 9.67
N TYR A 89 -10.22 7.64 10.69
CA TYR A 89 -11.14 6.53 10.99
C TYR A 89 -12.21 6.32 9.90
N GLU A 90 -12.66 7.39 9.23
CA GLU A 90 -13.63 7.31 8.13
C GLU A 90 -12.99 6.69 6.89
N ALA A 91 -11.74 7.07 6.55
CA ALA A 91 -10.98 6.45 5.47
C ALA A 91 -10.74 4.95 5.74
N ALA A 92 -10.46 4.60 7.01
CA ALA A 92 -10.33 3.22 7.42
C ALA A 92 -11.65 2.44 7.28
N VAL A 93 -12.81 3.02 7.64
CA VAL A 93 -14.16 2.43 7.43
C VAL A 93 -14.52 2.38 5.94
N ALA A 94 -14.03 3.33 5.13
CA ALA A 94 -14.21 3.31 3.68
C ALA A 94 -13.46 2.18 2.97
N GLY A 95 -12.57 1.46 3.68
CA GLY A 95 -11.86 0.29 3.20
C GLY A 95 -10.35 0.51 2.97
N VAL A 96 -9.74 1.57 3.50
CA VAL A 96 -8.28 1.76 3.45
C VAL A 96 -7.62 1.05 4.62
N GLY A 97 -6.68 0.16 4.35
CA GLY A 97 -5.83 -0.49 5.36
C GLY A 97 -4.36 -0.17 5.15
N LEU A 98 -3.69 0.34 6.19
CA LEU A 98 -2.26 0.59 6.19
C LEU A 98 -1.55 -0.41 7.11
N VAL A 99 -0.58 -1.12 6.56
CA VAL A 99 0.40 -1.92 7.30
C VAL A 99 1.71 -1.12 7.30
N PRO A 100 2.06 -0.46 8.39
CA PRO A 100 3.27 0.35 8.48
C PRO A 100 4.51 -0.53 8.68
N GLU A 101 5.69 0.02 8.38
CA GLU A 101 7.02 -0.59 8.55
C GLU A 101 7.24 -1.15 9.97
N ASP A 102 6.82 -0.41 11.01
CA ASP A 102 6.93 -0.79 12.41
C ASP A 102 5.88 -1.83 12.88
N ARG A 103 5.03 -2.34 11.95
CA ARG A 103 4.01 -3.39 12.13
C ARG A 103 2.93 -3.04 13.15
N ARG A 104 3.22 -2.19 14.11
CA ARG A 104 2.33 -1.75 15.21
C ARG A 104 1.60 -2.90 15.89
N ILE A 105 2.33 -3.96 16.25
CA ILE A 105 1.77 -5.02 17.07
C ILE A 105 1.45 -4.45 18.45
N ILE A 106 0.23 -4.72 18.93
CA ILE A 106 -0.26 -4.14 20.18
C ILE A 106 0.29 -4.96 21.34
N PRO A 107 1.10 -4.35 22.23
CA PRO A 107 1.69 -5.02 23.38
C PRO A 107 0.61 -5.53 24.34
N GLY A 108 0.87 -6.67 25.00
CA GLY A 108 -0.03 -7.26 25.97
C GLY A 108 -1.22 -8.00 25.37
N LEU A 109 -1.44 -7.91 24.03
CA LEU A 109 -2.46 -8.67 23.33
C LEU A 109 -1.87 -9.92 22.66
N THR A 110 -2.62 -11.01 22.72
CA THR A 110 -2.33 -12.23 21.97
C THR A 110 -2.49 -12.01 20.45
N VAL A 111 -2.02 -12.97 19.64
CA VAL A 111 -2.25 -12.98 18.18
C VAL A 111 -3.73 -12.84 17.85
N GLU A 112 -4.59 -13.65 18.48
CA GLU A 112 -6.03 -13.64 18.27
C GLU A 112 -6.67 -12.30 18.66
N GLU A 113 -6.27 -11.73 19.79
CA GLU A 113 -6.78 -10.42 20.24
C GLU A 113 -6.33 -9.28 19.35
N ASN A 114 -5.08 -9.31 18.83
CA ASN A 114 -4.60 -8.34 17.84
C ASN A 114 -5.46 -8.33 16.57
N ILE A 115 -5.88 -9.51 16.08
CA ILE A 115 -6.72 -9.63 14.89
C ILE A 115 -8.15 -9.19 15.21
N ASN A 116 -8.73 -9.68 16.31
CA ASN A 116 -10.11 -9.38 16.71
C ASN A 116 -10.33 -7.89 16.97
N LEU A 117 -9.32 -7.16 17.45
CA LEU A 117 -9.43 -5.73 17.67
C LEU A 117 -9.78 -4.96 16.38
N ALA A 118 -9.32 -5.42 15.24
CA ALA A 118 -9.65 -4.81 13.95
C ALA A 118 -11.06 -5.14 13.48
N GLN A 119 -11.70 -6.17 14.02
CA GLN A 119 -13.07 -6.60 13.69
C GLN A 119 -14.16 -5.94 14.54
N ILE A 120 -13.81 -5.01 15.41
CA ILE A 120 -14.79 -4.29 16.25
C ILE A 120 -15.70 -3.40 15.41
N VAL A 121 -15.25 -2.98 14.22
CA VAL A 121 -15.99 -2.08 13.32
C VAL A 121 -16.50 -2.88 12.13
N GLU A 122 -17.81 -2.85 11.90
CA GLU A 122 -18.46 -3.41 10.71
C GLU A 122 -18.25 -2.49 9.47
N PRO A 123 -18.14 -3.05 8.25
CA PRO A 123 -18.22 -4.48 7.95
C PRO A 123 -16.91 -5.23 8.25
N VAL A 124 -17.03 -6.51 8.58
CA VAL A 124 -15.88 -7.40 8.86
C VAL A 124 -15.38 -7.99 7.55
N GLY A 125 -14.06 -8.04 7.39
CA GLY A 125 -13.39 -8.67 6.25
C GLY A 125 -13.20 -10.18 6.43
N TRP A 126 -11.96 -10.65 6.33
CA TRP A 126 -11.62 -12.06 6.47
C TRP A 126 -11.83 -12.55 7.91
N SER A 127 -12.43 -13.75 8.02
CA SER A 127 -12.60 -14.39 9.31
C SER A 127 -11.26 -14.86 9.90
N LEU A 128 -11.23 -15.13 11.20
CA LEU A 128 -10.05 -15.72 11.85
C LEU A 128 -9.61 -17.02 11.18
N ASP A 129 -10.55 -17.88 10.78
CA ASP A 129 -10.23 -19.14 10.13
C ASP A 129 -9.54 -18.91 8.78
N GLN A 130 -10.01 -17.99 7.96
CA GLN A 130 -9.37 -17.61 6.69
C GLN A 130 -7.97 -17.01 6.91
N ILE A 131 -7.77 -16.20 7.96
CA ILE A 131 -6.46 -15.65 8.32
C ILE A 131 -5.52 -16.76 8.78
N TYR A 132 -6.00 -17.74 9.55
CA TYR A 132 -5.18 -18.87 10.00
C TYR A 132 -4.90 -19.89 8.89
N GLU A 133 -5.79 -20.02 7.89
CA GLU A 133 -5.50 -20.77 6.67
C GLU A 133 -4.39 -20.11 5.86
N LEU A 134 -4.42 -18.77 5.76
CA LEU A 134 -3.39 -17.99 5.07
C LEU A 134 -2.05 -18.00 5.83
N PHE A 135 -2.11 -17.91 7.17
CA PHE A 135 -0.96 -17.87 8.08
C PHE A 135 -1.05 -18.96 9.15
N PRO A 136 -0.77 -20.25 8.83
CA PRO A 136 -0.94 -21.35 9.77
C PRO A 136 -0.17 -21.18 11.09
N ARG A 137 1.03 -20.56 11.01
CA ARG A 137 1.85 -20.26 12.20
C ARG A 137 1.17 -19.33 13.19
N LEU A 138 0.34 -18.40 12.72
CA LEU A 138 -0.45 -17.54 13.59
C LEU A 138 -1.54 -18.34 14.30
N GLY A 139 -2.18 -19.28 13.60
CA GLY A 139 -3.16 -20.20 14.17
C GLY A 139 -2.59 -21.08 15.29
N GLU A 140 -1.38 -21.62 15.09
CA GLU A 140 -0.64 -22.40 16.10
C GLU A 140 -0.31 -21.57 17.34
N ARG A 141 -0.08 -20.28 17.17
CA ARG A 141 0.37 -19.34 18.22
C ARG A 141 -0.73 -18.35 18.65
N ARG A 142 -2.00 -18.63 18.34
CA ARG A 142 -3.12 -17.69 18.53
C ARG A 142 -3.24 -17.11 19.94
N LYS A 143 -2.82 -17.86 20.96
CA LYS A 143 -2.83 -17.46 22.37
C LYS A 143 -1.50 -16.87 22.88
N GLN A 144 -0.47 -16.83 22.03
CA GLN A 144 0.81 -16.23 22.36
C GLN A 144 0.70 -14.71 22.21
N GLU A 145 1.41 -13.96 23.07
CA GLU A 145 1.50 -12.51 22.97
C GLU A 145 2.17 -12.11 21.64
N GLY A 146 1.55 -11.19 20.88
CA GLY A 146 1.98 -10.82 19.54
C GLY A 146 3.38 -10.23 19.48
N THR A 147 3.80 -9.50 20.51
CA THR A 147 5.15 -8.89 20.58
C THR A 147 6.27 -9.89 20.77
N THR A 148 5.96 -11.12 21.21
CA THR A 148 6.94 -12.19 21.40
C THR A 148 7.18 -13.05 20.15
N LEU A 149 6.46 -12.77 19.07
CA LEU A 149 6.64 -13.42 17.79
C LEU A 149 7.94 -12.98 17.10
N SER A 150 8.46 -13.80 16.18
CA SER A 150 9.55 -13.38 15.28
C SER A 150 9.11 -12.22 14.40
N GLY A 151 10.07 -11.44 13.86
CA GLY A 151 9.75 -10.32 12.99
C GLY A 151 8.88 -10.68 11.78
N GLY A 152 9.11 -11.85 11.17
CA GLY A 152 8.27 -12.35 10.07
C GLY A 152 6.85 -12.70 10.49
N GLU A 153 6.69 -13.36 11.65
CA GLU A 153 5.37 -13.67 12.21
C GLU A 153 4.62 -12.40 12.62
N GLN A 154 5.33 -11.38 13.13
CA GLN A 154 4.72 -10.07 13.41
C GLN A 154 4.26 -9.37 12.12
N GLN A 155 5.01 -9.49 11.03
CA GLN A 155 4.61 -8.97 9.72
C GLN A 155 3.34 -9.67 9.21
N MET A 156 3.30 -11.00 9.30
CA MET A 156 2.10 -11.78 8.97
C MET A 156 0.91 -11.39 9.84
N LEU A 157 1.14 -11.15 11.14
CA LEU A 157 0.10 -10.69 12.07
C LEU A 157 -0.42 -9.30 11.70
N ALA A 158 0.46 -8.38 11.31
CA ALA A 158 0.05 -7.04 10.87
C ALA A 158 -0.78 -7.08 9.58
N ILE A 159 -0.39 -7.91 8.61
CA ILE A 159 -1.16 -8.14 7.38
C ILE A 159 -2.50 -8.82 7.70
N GLY A 160 -2.51 -9.90 8.50
CA GLY A 160 -3.72 -10.60 8.90
C GLY A 160 -4.71 -9.69 9.65
N ARG A 161 -4.21 -8.83 10.54
CA ARG A 161 -5.02 -7.82 11.21
C ARG A 161 -5.63 -6.80 10.23
N ALA A 162 -4.90 -6.40 9.21
CA ALA A 162 -5.45 -5.52 8.17
C ALA A 162 -6.56 -6.23 7.39
N LEU A 163 -6.33 -7.48 6.93
CA LEU A 163 -7.29 -8.28 6.17
C LEU A 163 -8.57 -8.62 6.94
N SER A 164 -8.52 -8.62 8.28
CA SER A 164 -9.71 -8.87 9.12
C SER A 164 -10.77 -7.77 9.03
N ARG A 165 -10.47 -6.66 8.36
CA ARG A 165 -11.40 -5.61 8.00
C ARG A 165 -11.85 -5.76 6.55
N ASP A 166 -13.01 -5.19 6.19
CA ASP A 166 -13.47 -5.09 4.80
C ASP A 166 -12.63 -4.08 4.03
N LEU A 167 -11.49 -4.56 3.50
CA LEU A 167 -10.56 -3.72 2.76
C LEU A 167 -10.93 -3.64 1.28
N LYS A 168 -10.75 -2.43 0.75
CA LYS A 168 -10.76 -2.12 -0.68
C LYS A 168 -9.38 -1.77 -1.21
N LEU A 169 -8.54 -1.19 -0.35
CA LEU A 169 -7.17 -0.79 -0.68
C LEU A 169 -6.24 -1.18 0.46
N LEU A 170 -5.28 -2.05 0.18
CA LEU A 170 -4.21 -2.43 1.10
C LEU A 170 -2.95 -1.62 0.79
N LEU A 171 -2.46 -0.89 1.78
CA LEU A 171 -1.23 -0.11 1.71
C LEU A 171 -0.16 -0.81 2.55
N LEU A 172 0.97 -1.16 1.93
CA LEU A 172 2.09 -1.85 2.57
C LEU A 172 3.33 -0.97 2.54
N ASP A 173 3.83 -0.61 3.70
CA ASP A 173 5.02 0.23 3.88
C ASP A 173 6.21 -0.65 4.28
N GLU A 174 7.12 -0.89 3.35
CA GLU A 174 8.35 -1.71 3.47
C GLU A 174 8.11 -3.09 4.14
N PRO A 175 7.17 -3.91 3.61
CA PRO A 175 6.76 -5.15 4.26
C PRO A 175 7.87 -6.20 4.36
N TYR A 176 9.00 -6.05 3.66
CA TYR A 176 10.11 -7.01 3.64
C TYR A 176 11.27 -6.61 4.53
N GLU A 177 11.24 -5.37 5.11
CA GLU A 177 12.37 -4.85 5.85
C GLU A 177 12.74 -5.69 7.08
N GLY A 178 14.06 -5.97 7.19
CA GLY A 178 14.62 -6.75 8.30
C GLY A 178 14.20 -8.22 8.32
N LEU A 179 13.62 -8.76 7.24
CA LEU A 179 13.18 -10.16 7.17
C LEU A 179 14.17 -11.06 6.43
N ALA A 180 14.22 -12.32 6.87
CA ALA A 180 14.99 -13.35 6.19
C ALA A 180 14.38 -13.66 4.80
N PRO A 181 15.19 -14.00 3.77
CA PRO A 181 14.72 -14.25 2.41
C PRO A 181 13.58 -15.28 2.31
N VAL A 182 13.58 -16.30 3.15
CA VAL A 182 12.52 -17.33 3.18
C VAL A 182 11.18 -16.75 3.61
N ILE A 183 11.19 -15.78 4.53
CA ILE A 183 9.97 -15.09 5.00
C ILE A 183 9.48 -14.11 3.94
N VAL A 184 10.39 -13.40 3.26
CA VAL A 184 10.02 -12.54 2.12
C VAL A 184 9.26 -13.34 1.07
N GLN A 185 9.76 -14.52 0.68
CA GLN A 185 9.08 -15.40 -0.27
C GLN A 185 7.69 -15.86 0.21
N GLU A 186 7.52 -16.09 1.51
CA GLU A 186 6.24 -16.46 2.10
C GLU A 186 5.25 -15.28 2.03
N ILE A 187 5.70 -14.06 2.32
CA ILE A 187 4.88 -12.85 2.18
C ILE A 187 4.54 -12.59 0.71
N GLU A 188 5.49 -12.73 -0.22
CA GLU A 188 5.24 -12.58 -1.66
C GLU A 188 4.14 -13.54 -2.15
N LYS A 189 4.19 -14.82 -1.76
CA LYS A 189 3.13 -15.80 -2.07
C LYS A 189 1.78 -15.39 -1.48
N THR A 190 1.80 -14.88 -0.25
CA THR A 190 0.60 -14.36 0.41
C THR A 190 0.00 -13.20 -0.37
N LEU A 191 0.81 -12.23 -0.78
CA LEU A 191 0.34 -11.08 -1.54
C LEU A 191 -0.18 -11.47 -2.93
N GLN A 192 0.45 -12.45 -3.59
CA GLN A 192 -0.09 -13.02 -4.84
C GLN A 192 -1.45 -13.69 -4.62
N TYR A 193 -1.62 -14.41 -3.52
CA TYR A 193 -2.92 -15.02 -3.18
C TYR A 193 -3.98 -13.95 -2.91
N ILE A 194 -3.68 -12.94 -2.09
CA ILE A 194 -4.59 -11.82 -1.79
C ILE A 194 -5.00 -11.08 -3.07
N ARG A 195 -4.04 -10.86 -3.99
CA ARG A 195 -4.31 -10.32 -5.33
C ARG A 195 -5.30 -11.18 -6.10
N SER A 196 -5.14 -12.52 -6.08
CA SER A 196 -6.06 -13.44 -6.78
C SER A 196 -7.49 -13.39 -6.22
N GLN A 197 -7.67 -12.84 -5.00
CA GLN A 197 -8.96 -12.56 -4.40
C GLN A 197 -9.50 -11.15 -4.74
N GLY A 198 -8.84 -10.43 -5.66
CA GLY A 198 -9.26 -9.11 -6.12
C GLY A 198 -8.82 -7.92 -5.25
N MET A 199 -7.90 -8.12 -4.29
CA MET A 199 -7.41 -7.05 -3.43
C MET A 199 -6.50 -6.08 -4.19
N THR A 200 -6.90 -4.81 -4.21
CA THR A 200 -6.08 -3.71 -4.73
C THR A 200 -5.01 -3.34 -3.71
N THR A 201 -3.76 -3.24 -4.15
CA THR A 201 -2.62 -3.05 -3.24
C THR A 201 -1.65 -1.99 -3.76
N ILE A 202 -1.18 -1.11 -2.88
CA ILE A 202 -0.01 -0.25 -3.13
C ILE A 202 1.10 -0.72 -2.18
N ILE A 203 2.24 -1.10 -2.74
CA ILE A 203 3.41 -1.54 -1.98
C ILE A 203 4.54 -0.53 -2.13
N VAL A 204 5.03 -0.04 -1.00
CA VAL A 204 6.28 0.72 -0.92
C VAL A 204 7.39 -0.22 -0.51
N GLU A 205 8.49 -0.23 -1.25
CA GLU A 205 9.64 -1.07 -0.96
C GLU A 205 10.96 -0.38 -1.29
N GLN A 206 11.97 -0.66 -0.48
CA GLN A 206 13.35 -0.28 -0.75
C GLN A 206 13.99 -1.28 -1.71
N ASN A 207 13.66 -2.57 -1.58
CA ASN A 207 14.05 -3.60 -2.53
C ASN A 207 13.14 -3.54 -3.77
N ALA A 208 13.46 -2.60 -4.67
CA ALA A 208 12.67 -2.36 -5.86
C ALA A 208 12.49 -3.61 -6.73
N VAL A 209 13.52 -4.49 -6.84
CA VAL A 209 13.43 -5.71 -7.64
C VAL A 209 12.37 -6.67 -7.08
N ALA A 210 12.27 -6.81 -5.76
CA ALA A 210 11.26 -7.66 -5.13
C ALA A 210 9.84 -7.09 -5.37
N ALA A 211 9.66 -5.78 -5.17
CA ALA A 211 8.38 -5.12 -5.43
C ALA A 211 7.94 -5.23 -6.91
N LEU A 212 8.86 -4.98 -7.85
CA LEU A 212 8.59 -5.02 -9.29
C LEU A 212 8.21 -6.42 -9.80
N LYS A 213 8.72 -7.49 -9.19
CA LYS A 213 8.32 -8.86 -9.53
C LYS A 213 6.88 -9.20 -9.13
N LEU A 214 6.36 -8.51 -8.15
CA LEU A 214 5.01 -8.69 -7.63
C LEU A 214 4.00 -7.76 -8.30
N ALA A 215 4.42 -6.54 -8.64
CA ALA A 215 3.56 -5.47 -9.13
C ALA A 215 3.22 -5.60 -10.62
N ASP A 216 2.10 -5.00 -11.01
CA ASP A 216 1.68 -4.81 -12.40
C ASP A 216 2.29 -3.54 -12.98
N ARG A 217 2.23 -2.46 -12.22
CA ARG A 217 2.76 -1.14 -12.56
C ARG A 217 3.65 -0.61 -11.45
N ALA A 218 4.47 0.35 -11.82
CA ALA A 218 5.31 1.07 -10.89
C ALA A 218 5.22 2.58 -11.10
N VAL A 219 5.24 3.28 -9.99
CA VAL A 219 5.38 4.73 -9.90
C VAL A 219 6.69 5.00 -9.15
N ILE A 220 7.52 5.89 -9.67
CA ILE A 220 8.78 6.26 -9.03
C ILE A 220 8.68 7.70 -8.54
N LEU A 221 8.97 7.89 -7.27
CA LEU A 221 9.08 9.20 -6.64
C LEU A 221 10.55 9.61 -6.49
N ASP A 222 10.81 10.88 -6.70
CA ASP A 222 12.05 11.54 -6.31
C ASP A 222 11.73 12.90 -5.66
N THR A 223 12.26 13.10 -4.46
CA THR A 223 12.12 14.36 -3.69
C THR A 223 10.66 14.85 -3.62
N GLY A 224 9.72 13.94 -3.35
CA GLY A 224 8.29 14.23 -3.19
C GLY A 224 7.50 14.37 -4.48
N GLN A 225 8.11 14.20 -5.65
CA GLN A 225 7.48 14.32 -6.95
C GLN A 225 7.45 13.00 -7.69
N LEU A 226 6.42 12.78 -8.54
CA LEU A 226 6.37 11.66 -9.45
C LEU A 226 7.27 11.94 -10.65
N VAL A 227 8.27 11.07 -10.88
CA VAL A 227 9.25 11.21 -11.98
C VAL A 227 9.07 10.17 -13.07
N TYR A 228 8.43 9.04 -12.76
CA TYR A 228 8.16 7.99 -13.74
C TYR A 228 6.92 7.19 -13.35
N GLU A 229 6.18 6.74 -14.38
CA GLU A 229 5.08 5.79 -14.28
C GLU A 229 5.10 4.86 -15.50
N GLY A 230 4.96 3.55 -15.27
CA GLY A 230 4.96 2.56 -16.32
C GLY A 230 4.70 1.15 -15.80
N SER A 231 4.78 0.15 -16.69
CA SER A 231 4.66 -1.26 -16.27
C SER A 231 5.86 -1.68 -15.41
N ALA A 232 5.61 -2.57 -14.44
CA ALA A 232 6.70 -3.10 -13.62
C ALA A 232 7.77 -3.83 -14.46
N ALA A 233 7.37 -4.50 -15.54
CA ALA A 233 8.27 -5.16 -16.48
C ALA A 233 9.19 -4.17 -17.20
N GLU A 234 8.66 -3.02 -17.68
CA GLU A 234 9.48 -1.98 -18.30
C GLU A 234 10.53 -1.43 -17.34
N VAL A 235 10.19 -1.22 -16.05
CA VAL A 235 11.15 -0.76 -15.05
C VAL A 235 12.21 -1.84 -14.79
N LEU A 236 11.83 -3.12 -14.73
CA LEU A 236 12.78 -4.23 -14.55
C LEU A 236 13.76 -4.36 -15.72
N ASP A 237 13.30 -4.12 -16.94
CA ASP A 237 14.13 -4.24 -18.15
C ASP A 237 14.98 -2.98 -18.42
N ASN A 238 14.65 -1.84 -17.83
CA ASN A 238 15.36 -0.56 -18.04
C ASN A 238 16.41 -0.31 -16.95
N GLU A 239 17.65 -0.77 -17.21
CA GLU A 239 18.79 -0.60 -16.30
C GLU A 239 19.13 0.88 -16.05
N GLN A 240 19.03 1.73 -17.06
CA GLN A 240 19.33 3.16 -16.93
C GLN A 240 18.36 3.84 -15.94
N LEU A 241 17.07 3.56 -16.04
CA LEU A 241 16.03 4.10 -15.16
C LEU A 241 16.24 3.62 -13.72
N ARG A 242 16.55 2.32 -13.53
CA ARG A 242 16.83 1.78 -12.20
C ARG A 242 18.07 2.42 -11.57
N HIS A 243 19.14 2.58 -12.33
CA HIS A 243 20.36 3.24 -11.84
C HIS A 243 20.11 4.72 -11.49
N GLU A 244 19.34 5.44 -12.32
CA GLU A 244 19.07 6.86 -12.12
C GLU A 244 18.21 7.13 -10.87
N TYR A 245 17.10 6.38 -10.69
CA TYR A 245 16.11 6.68 -9.65
C TYR A 245 16.08 5.69 -8.48
N LEU A 246 16.57 4.47 -8.65
CA LEU A 246 16.48 3.42 -7.62
C LEU A 246 17.86 3.03 -7.04
N ALA A 247 18.95 3.51 -7.63
CA ALA A 247 20.34 3.21 -7.23
C ALA A 247 20.69 1.71 -7.26
N ILE A 248 20.11 0.94 -8.21
CA ILE A 248 20.33 -0.49 -8.44
C ILE A 248 20.57 -0.79 -9.91
#